data_5d8d6720e5206b99a08fed788b5b78c4
#
_entry.id   5d8d6720e5206b99a08fed788b5b78c4
#
_cell.length_a   1.000
_cell.length_b   1.000
_cell.length_c   1.000
_cell.angle_alpha   90.00
_cell.angle_beta   90.00
_cell.angle_gamma   90.00
#
_symmetry.space_group_name_H-M   'P 1'
#
loop_
_entity.id
_entity.type
_entity.pdbx_description
1 polymer ?
#
loop_
_entity_poly.entity_id
_entity_poly.type
_entity_poly.pdbx_seq_one_letter_code
_entity_poly.pdbx_strand_id
1 'polypeptide(L)'
;MSILKFFKDPFFLIGKHLPLLKAVAFSEISQRYAGSIIGLAWGLLYPIILFFIYSTLYLVIFKIKPIEMTANMYIIYIMSGLLPFLGFSEALNAGTASLLNKKSLLLNTVYPSEFIPLQTVLASHITLFIGIFLLVAANIILLNKLHWAIVIVPYLVILQLMFTIGLVWVLSILNLLLKDIQQSLSFITMLLMIVSPIAYTPSMVPRALKFIIYFNPFSYYVWTYQDIFVYGRVTQNILIATIISAVTFTSGYKFYNKTKKVFYEFA
;
A
#
# COMPACT_ATOMS: atom_id res chain seq x y z
N MET A 1 5.04 25.32 18.84
CA MET A 1 4.92 23.85 18.95
C MET A 1 6.12 23.25 18.22
N SER A 2 7.07 22.56 18.92
CA SER A 2 8.32 22.14 18.28
C SER A 2 8.05 21.07 17.19
N ILE A 3 8.82 21.14 16.10
CA ILE A 3 8.80 20.18 15.00
C ILE A 3 8.94 18.73 15.52
N LEU A 4 9.73 18.51 16.56
CA LEU A 4 9.90 17.22 17.24
C LEU A 4 8.61 16.67 17.88
N LYS A 5 7.74 17.52 18.42
CA LYS A 5 6.43 17.10 18.96
C LYS A 5 5.48 16.69 17.84
N PHE A 6 5.61 17.34 16.67
CA PHE A 6 4.84 17.05 15.48
C PHE A 6 4.97 15.59 15.01
N PHE A 7 6.18 15.03 15.07
CA PHE A 7 6.45 13.66 14.62
C PHE A 7 6.27 12.60 15.73
N LYS A 8 6.39 12.98 17.01
CA LYS A 8 6.35 12.00 18.12
C LYS A 8 4.94 11.48 18.45
N ASP A 9 3.92 12.30 18.33
CA ASP A 9 2.57 11.96 18.79
C ASP A 9 1.99 10.68 18.16
N PRO A 10 2.01 10.46 16.83
CA PRO A 10 1.46 9.24 16.22
C PRO A 10 2.27 7.99 16.54
N PHE A 11 3.61 8.08 16.61
CA PHE A 11 4.46 6.93 16.95
C PHE A 11 4.30 6.51 18.41
N PHE A 12 4.15 7.47 19.32
CA PHE A 12 3.91 7.20 20.72
C PHE A 12 2.57 6.47 20.92
N LEU A 13 1.53 6.90 20.21
CA LEU A 13 0.21 6.26 20.24
C LEU A 13 0.29 4.79 19.81
N ILE A 14 0.93 4.51 18.67
CA ILE A 14 1.09 3.16 18.14
C ILE A 14 1.89 2.30 19.11
N GLY A 15 3.01 2.80 19.63
CA GLY A 15 3.87 2.06 20.56
C GLY A 15 3.15 1.67 21.84
N LYS A 16 2.37 2.58 22.43
CA LYS A 16 1.60 2.34 23.66
C LYS A 16 0.55 1.23 23.52
N HIS A 17 -0.04 1.07 22.34
CA HIS A 17 -1.16 0.14 22.10
C HIS A 17 -0.81 -1.00 21.13
N LEU A 18 0.47 -1.25 20.90
CA LEU A 18 0.95 -2.26 19.95
C LEU A 18 0.36 -3.68 20.19
N PRO A 19 0.23 -4.20 21.43
CA PRO A 19 -0.39 -5.51 21.66
C PRO A 19 -1.86 -5.56 21.22
N LEU A 20 -2.62 -4.50 21.50
CA LEU A 20 -4.01 -4.37 21.11
C LEU A 20 -4.13 -4.34 19.57
N LEU A 21 -3.30 -3.52 18.91
CA LEU A 21 -3.30 -3.41 17.46
C LEU A 21 -3.01 -4.75 16.77
N LYS A 22 -2.02 -5.49 17.27
CA LYS A 22 -1.70 -6.83 16.75
C LYS A 22 -2.86 -7.81 16.90
N ALA A 23 -3.48 -7.88 18.08
CA ALA A 23 -4.60 -8.79 18.35
C ALA A 23 -5.80 -8.48 17.44
N VAL A 24 -6.15 -7.20 17.29
CA VAL A 24 -7.30 -6.79 16.48
C VAL A 24 -7.01 -6.94 14.98
N ALA A 25 -5.81 -6.60 14.51
CA ALA A 25 -5.42 -6.82 13.11
C ALA A 25 -5.46 -8.31 12.74
N PHE A 26 -4.98 -9.19 13.62
CA PHE A 26 -5.06 -10.63 13.42
C PHE A 26 -6.51 -11.14 13.36
N SER A 27 -7.37 -10.66 14.26
CA SER A 27 -8.80 -10.97 14.25
C SER A 27 -9.47 -10.51 12.94
N GLU A 28 -9.11 -9.33 12.43
CA GLU A 28 -9.64 -8.78 11.18
C GLU A 28 -9.21 -9.61 9.95
N ILE A 29 -7.96 -10.09 9.93
CA ILE A 29 -7.48 -11.02 8.89
C ILE A 29 -8.30 -12.32 8.92
N SER A 30 -8.51 -12.89 10.10
CA SER A 30 -9.28 -14.14 10.26
C SER A 30 -10.73 -13.96 9.82
N GLN A 31 -11.35 -12.84 10.14
CA GLN A 31 -12.73 -12.54 9.77
C GLN A 31 -12.90 -12.32 8.26
N ARG A 32 -11.90 -11.74 7.58
CA ARG A 32 -11.94 -11.49 6.12
C ARG A 32 -12.13 -12.77 5.31
N TYR A 33 -11.57 -13.87 5.77
CA TYR A 33 -11.63 -15.16 5.09
C TYR A 33 -12.58 -16.15 5.74
N ALA A 34 -13.32 -15.73 6.77
CA ALA A 34 -14.30 -16.57 7.45
C ALA A 34 -15.42 -16.99 6.49
N GLY A 35 -15.77 -18.28 6.50
CA GLY A 35 -16.80 -18.85 5.64
C GLY A 35 -16.35 -19.16 4.21
N SER A 36 -15.12 -18.85 3.82
CA SER A 36 -14.57 -19.22 2.51
C SER A 36 -13.99 -20.63 2.54
N ILE A 37 -14.29 -21.46 1.54
CA ILE A 37 -13.74 -22.83 1.39
C ILE A 37 -12.22 -22.77 1.22
N ILE A 38 -11.71 -21.83 0.46
CA ILE A 38 -10.28 -21.65 0.17
C ILE A 38 -9.59 -20.85 1.30
N GLY A 39 -10.37 -20.05 2.02
CA GLY A 39 -9.89 -19.32 3.21
C GLY A 39 -8.71 -18.40 2.90
N LEU A 40 -7.70 -18.45 3.77
CA LEU A 40 -6.47 -17.66 3.67
C LEU A 40 -5.68 -17.91 2.38
N ALA A 41 -5.89 -19.04 1.68
CA ALA A 41 -5.20 -19.31 0.42
C ALA A 41 -5.57 -18.32 -0.69
N TRP A 42 -6.70 -17.61 -0.61
CA TRP A 42 -7.02 -16.50 -1.51
C TRP A 42 -5.97 -15.38 -1.47
N GLY A 43 -5.39 -15.11 -0.31
CA GLY A 43 -4.30 -14.14 -0.17
C GLY A 43 -3.07 -14.48 -1.01
N LEU A 44 -2.84 -15.76 -1.28
CA LEU A 44 -1.75 -16.25 -2.14
C LEU A 44 -2.21 -16.41 -3.60
N LEU A 45 -3.38 -16.99 -3.83
CA LEU A 45 -3.89 -17.28 -5.17
C LEU A 45 -4.14 -16.01 -5.98
N TYR A 46 -4.70 -14.98 -5.38
CA TYR A 46 -5.01 -13.73 -6.07
C TYR A 46 -3.76 -13.05 -6.68
N PRO A 47 -2.67 -12.80 -5.93
CA PRO A 47 -1.43 -12.30 -6.51
C PRO A 47 -0.83 -13.20 -7.59
N ILE A 48 -0.90 -14.53 -7.42
CA ILE A 48 -0.39 -15.49 -8.41
C ILE A 48 -1.20 -15.41 -9.71
N ILE A 49 -2.52 -15.39 -9.64
CA ILE A 49 -3.40 -15.27 -10.82
C ILE A 49 -3.11 -13.97 -11.56
N LEU A 50 -3.03 -12.85 -10.84
CA LEU A 50 -2.70 -11.56 -11.46
C LEU A 50 -1.32 -11.58 -12.10
N PHE A 51 -0.33 -12.19 -11.45
CA PHE A 51 0.98 -12.39 -12.02
C PHE A 51 0.94 -13.11 -13.38
N PHE A 52 0.22 -14.24 -13.47
CA PHE A 52 0.07 -14.96 -14.72
C PHE A 52 -0.65 -14.14 -15.79
N ILE A 53 -1.73 -13.44 -15.42
CA ILE A 53 -2.46 -12.57 -16.32
C ILE A 53 -1.57 -11.47 -16.89
N TYR A 54 -0.88 -10.70 -16.03
CA TYR A 54 -0.02 -9.60 -16.45
C TYR A 54 1.19 -10.10 -17.25
N SER A 55 1.83 -11.19 -16.81
CA SER A 55 2.97 -11.77 -17.54
C SER A 55 2.56 -12.23 -18.95
N THR A 56 1.43 -12.91 -19.07
CA THR A 56 0.89 -13.34 -20.37
C THR A 56 0.54 -12.15 -21.25
N LEU A 57 -0.15 -11.17 -20.69
CA LEU A 57 -0.59 -9.98 -21.42
C LEU A 57 0.62 -9.20 -21.99
N TYR A 58 1.62 -8.92 -21.20
CA TYR A 58 2.76 -8.10 -21.64
C TYR A 58 3.79 -8.88 -22.46
N LEU A 59 4.11 -10.12 -22.10
CA LEU A 59 5.13 -10.89 -22.80
C LEU A 59 4.63 -11.64 -24.05
N VAL A 60 3.39 -12.16 -23.98
CA VAL A 60 2.86 -13.02 -25.04
C VAL A 60 1.97 -12.23 -25.99
N ILE A 61 0.99 -11.46 -25.46
CA ILE A 61 0.00 -10.75 -26.28
C ILE A 61 0.62 -9.45 -26.84
N PHE A 62 1.03 -8.54 -25.98
CA PHE A 62 1.56 -7.25 -26.43
C PHE A 62 2.99 -7.33 -26.95
N LYS A 63 3.75 -8.34 -26.54
CA LYS A 63 5.19 -8.50 -26.85
C LYS A 63 6.01 -7.26 -26.51
N ILE A 64 5.57 -6.51 -25.48
CA ILE A 64 6.22 -5.30 -25.01
C ILE A 64 7.17 -5.69 -23.89
N LYS A 65 8.44 -5.42 -24.07
CA LYS A 65 9.46 -5.44 -23.02
C LYS A 65 10.50 -4.37 -23.31
N PRO A 66 11.08 -3.73 -22.30
CA PRO A 66 12.25 -2.87 -22.52
C PRO A 66 13.39 -3.65 -23.16
N ILE A 67 14.10 -3.02 -24.12
CA ILE A 67 15.17 -3.66 -24.91
C ILE A 67 16.28 -4.23 -24.01
N GLU A 68 16.54 -3.56 -22.89
CA GLU A 68 17.61 -3.89 -21.94
C GLU A 68 17.25 -5.03 -20.98
N MET A 69 16.00 -5.54 -21.00
CA MET A 69 15.53 -6.56 -20.06
C MET A 69 15.33 -7.92 -20.73
N THR A 70 15.76 -8.98 -20.04
CA THR A 70 15.32 -10.34 -20.38
C THR A 70 13.85 -10.55 -19.98
N ALA A 71 13.19 -11.58 -20.50
CA ALA A 71 11.80 -11.89 -20.14
C ALA A 71 11.64 -12.10 -18.62
N ASN A 72 12.54 -12.85 -17.99
CA ASN A 72 12.52 -13.09 -16.57
C ASN A 72 12.70 -11.81 -15.72
N MET A 73 13.61 -10.92 -16.12
CA MET A 73 13.80 -9.62 -15.46
C MET A 73 12.54 -8.76 -15.59
N TYR A 74 11.90 -8.76 -16.74
CA TYR A 74 10.70 -7.96 -16.96
C TYR A 74 9.51 -8.48 -16.16
N ILE A 75 9.39 -9.81 -15.99
CA ILE A 75 8.42 -10.42 -15.09
C ILE A 75 8.59 -9.88 -13.64
N ILE A 76 9.83 -9.92 -13.13
CA ILE A 76 10.13 -9.39 -11.78
C ILE A 76 9.86 -7.89 -11.70
N TYR A 77 10.18 -7.14 -12.77
CA TYR A 77 9.94 -5.71 -12.87
C TYR A 77 8.44 -5.39 -12.70
N ILE A 78 7.56 -6.08 -13.43
CA ILE A 78 6.10 -5.90 -13.31
C ILE A 78 5.63 -6.27 -11.90
N MET A 79 6.05 -7.42 -11.38
CA MET A 79 5.62 -7.89 -10.05
C MET A 79 6.06 -6.96 -8.94
N SER A 80 7.28 -6.44 -9.00
CA SER A 80 7.80 -5.53 -7.98
C SER A 80 7.07 -4.18 -7.91
N GLY A 81 6.36 -3.81 -8.97
CA GLY A 81 5.46 -2.67 -8.95
C GLY A 81 4.01 -3.04 -8.60
N LEU A 82 3.51 -4.15 -9.18
CA LEU A 82 2.12 -4.55 -9.06
C LEU A 82 1.75 -5.00 -7.63
N LEU A 83 2.54 -5.87 -7.02
CA LEU A 83 2.21 -6.44 -5.71
C LEU A 83 2.15 -5.38 -4.59
N PRO A 84 3.11 -4.44 -4.48
CA PRO A 84 3.00 -3.32 -3.56
C PRO A 84 1.80 -2.42 -3.85
N PHE A 85 1.48 -2.20 -5.13
CA PHE A 85 0.31 -1.41 -5.52
C PHE A 85 -1.00 -2.08 -5.09
N LEU A 86 -1.14 -3.38 -5.26
CA LEU A 86 -2.33 -4.12 -4.83
C LEU A 86 -2.54 -4.01 -3.33
N GLY A 87 -1.48 -4.23 -2.52
CA GLY A 87 -1.55 -4.06 -1.07
C GLY A 87 -1.94 -2.64 -0.66
N PHE A 88 -1.40 -1.62 -1.34
CA PHE A 88 -1.77 -0.23 -1.13
C PHE A 88 -3.24 0.04 -1.47
N SER A 89 -3.67 -0.36 -2.66
CA SER A 89 -5.04 -0.11 -3.15
C SER A 89 -6.09 -0.79 -2.26
N GLU A 90 -5.84 -2.03 -1.87
CA GLU A 90 -6.70 -2.79 -0.97
C GLU A 90 -6.80 -2.11 0.40
N ALA A 91 -5.66 -1.74 1.00
CA ALA A 91 -5.63 -1.08 2.29
C ALA A 91 -6.26 0.31 2.27
N LEU A 92 -6.08 1.06 1.19
CA LEU A 92 -6.68 2.38 1.02
C LEU A 92 -8.20 2.29 0.94
N ASN A 93 -8.74 1.37 0.14
CA ASN A 93 -10.19 1.17 -0.01
C ASN A 93 -10.81 0.63 1.29
N ALA A 94 -10.27 -0.43 1.88
CA ALA A 94 -10.79 -1.01 3.11
C ALA A 94 -10.69 -0.02 4.30
N GLY A 95 -9.55 0.65 4.42
CA GLY A 95 -9.32 1.63 5.48
C GLY A 95 -10.25 2.83 5.40
N THR A 96 -10.55 3.33 4.20
CA THR A 96 -11.49 4.43 3.98
C THR A 96 -12.90 4.07 4.44
N ALA A 97 -13.37 2.84 4.20
CA ALA A 97 -14.66 2.34 4.64
C ALA A 97 -14.71 1.98 6.14
N SER A 98 -13.57 1.86 6.81
CA SER A 98 -13.44 1.22 8.12
C SER A 98 -14.27 1.85 9.22
N LEU A 99 -14.37 3.19 9.29
CA LEU A 99 -15.15 3.89 10.30
C LEU A 99 -16.67 3.65 10.11
N LEU A 100 -17.16 3.67 8.88
CA LEU A 100 -18.56 3.36 8.56
C LEU A 100 -18.89 1.91 8.92
N ASN A 101 -18.03 0.96 8.55
CA ASN A 101 -18.24 -0.46 8.79
C ASN A 101 -18.21 -0.83 10.28
N LYS A 102 -17.48 -0.08 11.09
CA LYS A 102 -17.34 -0.31 12.55
C LYS A 102 -18.04 0.73 13.41
N LYS A 103 -19.05 1.41 12.85
CA LYS A 103 -19.84 2.42 13.54
C LYS A 103 -20.44 1.91 14.86
N SER A 104 -21.04 0.71 14.86
CA SER A 104 -21.63 0.10 16.07
C SER A 104 -20.60 -0.15 17.17
N LEU A 105 -19.38 -0.55 16.83
CA LEU A 105 -18.30 -0.71 17.80
C LEU A 105 -17.97 0.62 18.48
N LEU A 106 -17.84 1.68 17.70
CA LEU A 106 -17.47 3.00 18.20
C LEU A 106 -18.55 3.64 19.09
N LEU A 107 -19.83 3.37 18.82
CA LEU A 107 -20.94 3.90 19.61
C LEU A 107 -21.16 3.14 20.93
N ASN A 108 -20.81 1.84 20.96
CA ASN A 108 -21.11 0.96 22.09
C ASN A 108 -19.88 0.65 22.97
N THR A 109 -18.69 1.11 22.60
CA THR A 109 -17.46 0.81 23.35
C THR A 109 -16.54 2.03 23.47
N VAL A 110 -15.74 2.07 24.54
CA VAL A 110 -14.68 3.08 24.73
C VAL A 110 -13.43 2.61 23.96
N TYR A 111 -13.49 2.69 22.61
CA TYR A 111 -12.38 2.31 21.74
C TYR A 111 -11.82 3.57 21.03
N PRO A 112 -10.48 3.78 21.03
CA PRO A 112 -9.92 4.94 20.34
C PRO A 112 -10.18 4.85 18.84
N SER A 113 -10.98 5.78 18.31
CA SER A 113 -11.45 5.75 16.92
C SER A 113 -10.32 5.75 15.90
N GLU A 114 -9.17 6.36 16.22
CA GLU A 114 -7.97 6.42 15.37
C GLU A 114 -7.34 5.05 15.09
N PHE A 115 -7.60 4.05 15.93
CA PHE A 115 -7.10 2.70 15.73
C PHE A 115 -7.89 1.91 14.69
N ILE A 116 -9.15 2.25 14.44
CA ILE A 116 -9.98 1.52 13.47
C ILE A 116 -9.39 1.60 12.05
N PRO A 117 -9.10 2.78 11.48
CA PRO A 117 -8.44 2.85 10.19
C PRO A 117 -7.04 2.21 10.19
N LEU A 118 -6.28 2.40 11.27
CA LEU A 118 -4.94 1.86 11.42
C LEU A 118 -4.93 0.32 11.37
N GLN A 119 -5.77 -0.35 12.16
CA GLN A 119 -5.83 -1.81 12.21
C GLN A 119 -6.29 -2.41 10.87
N THR A 120 -7.24 -1.75 10.18
CA THR A 120 -7.72 -2.20 8.87
C THR A 120 -6.62 -2.10 7.82
N VAL A 121 -5.81 -1.03 7.84
CA VAL A 121 -4.63 -0.92 6.98
C VAL A 121 -3.63 -2.03 7.27
N LEU A 122 -3.31 -2.29 8.54
CA LEU A 122 -2.38 -3.36 8.93
C LEU A 122 -2.88 -4.74 8.47
N ALA A 123 -4.17 -5.02 8.65
CA ALA A 123 -4.78 -6.28 8.22
C ALA A 123 -4.75 -6.44 6.67
N SER A 124 -5.00 -5.36 5.93
CA SER A 124 -4.98 -5.38 4.47
C SER A 124 -3.59 -5.54 3.88
N HIS A 125 -2.53 -5.14 4.60
CA HIS A 125 -1.16 -5.30 4.13
C HIS A 125 -0.64 -6.74 4.18
N ILE A 126 -1.44 -7.71 4.64
CA ILE A 126 -1.09 -9.14 4.54
C ILE A 126 -0.84 -9.54 3.08
N THR A 127 -1.61 -8.99 2.13
CA THR A 127 -1.43 -9.17 0.69
C THR A 127 -0.06 -8.69 0.23
N LEU A 128 0.42 -7.55 0.74
CA LEU A 128 1.77 -7.04 0.46
C LEU A 128 2.84 -7.98 1.01
N PHE A 129 2.71 -8.47 2.25
CA PHE A 129 3.69 -9.38 2.85
C PHE A 129 3.80 -10.69 2.06
N ILE A 130 2.66 -11.26 1.67
CA ILE A 130 2.62 -12.45 0.80
C ILE A 130 3.26 -12.13 -0.56
N GLY A 131 2.94 -10.97 -1.14
CA GLY A 131 3.52 -10.50 -2.39
C GLY A 131 5.04 -10.35 -2.34
N ILE A 132 5.60 -9.80 -1.26
CA ILE A 132 7.05 -9.69 -1.07
C ILE A 132 7.70 -11.06 -0.96
N PHE A 133 7.09 -12.00 -0.23
CA PHE A 133 7.57 -13.37 -0.15
C PHE A 133 7.62 -14.03 -1.54
N LEU A 134 6.56 -13.87 -2.34
CA LEU A 134 6.52 -14.34 -3.72
C LEU A 134 7.58 -13.68 -4.61
N LEU A 135 7.84 -12.38 -4.43
CA LEU A 135 8.89 -11.65 -5.16
C LEU A 135 10.28 -12.19 -4.84
N VAL A 136 10.58 -12.45 -3.57
CA VAL A 136 11.86 -13.03 -3.16
C VAL A 136 12.01 -14.43 -3.76
N ALA A 137 10.98 -15.27 -3.68
CA ALA A 137 10.98 -16.60 -4.27
C ALA A 137 11.18 -16.54 -5.79
N ALA A 138 10.47 -15.65 -6.49
CA ALA A 138 10.58 -15.46 -7.92
C ALA A 138 11.99 -14.96 -8.34
N ASN A 139 12.62 -14.08 -7.56
CA ASN A 139 13.99 -13.65 -7.78
C ASN A 139 14.98 -14.82 -7.75
N ILE A 140 14.86 -15.70 -6.75
CA ILE A 140 15.71 -16.87 -6.61
C ILE A 140 15.48 -17.86 -7.78
N ILE A 141 14.22 -18.14 -8.13
CA ILE A 141 13.86 -19.14 -9.13
C ILE A 141 14.16 -18.66 -10.56
N LEU A 142 13.79 -17.41 -10.89
CA LEU A 142 13.86 -16.91 -12.28
C LEU A 142 15.19 -16.22 -12.62
N LEU A 143 15.84 -15.59 -11.64
CA LEU A 143 17.08 -14.85 -11.87
C LEU A 143 18.31 -15.51 -11.26
N ASN A 144 18.16 -16.54 -10.43
CA ASN A 144 19.24 -17.16 -9.63
C ASN A 144 20.06 -16.12 -8.85
N LYS A 145 19.41 -15.05 -8.38
CA LYS A 145 20.09 -13.93 -7.70
C LYS A 145 19.28 -13.50 -6.48
N LEU A 146 19.98 -13.24 -5.39
CA LEU A 146 19.46 -12.55 -4.24
C LEU A 146 20.30 -11.29 -4.03
N HIS A 147 19.70 -10.15 -4.31
CA HIS A 147 20.40 -8.86 -4.21
C HIS A 147 20.50 -8.41 -2.75
N TRP A 148 21.63 -7.82 -2.36
CA TRP A 148 21.85 -7.25 -1.02
C TRP A 148 20.80 -6.18 -0.66
N ALA A 149 20.30 -5.44 -1.64
CA ALA A 149 19.32 -4.38 -1.48
C ALA A 149 17.99 -4.88 -0.86
N ILE A 150 17.69 -6.18 -0.91
CA ILE A 150 16.49 -6.80 -0.31
C ILE A 150 16.42 -6.55 1.22
N VAL A 151 17.56 -6.37 1.88
CA VAL A 151 17.60 -6.02 3.31
C VAL A 151 16.86 -4.72 3.62
N ILE A 152 16.68 -3.83 2.64
CA ILE A 152 16.00 -2.55 2.79
C ILE A 152 14.47 -2.67 2.62
N VAL A 153 13.97 -3.79 2.09
CA VAL A 153 12.53 -4.00 1.87
C VAL A 153 11.68 -3.79 3.13
N PRO A 154 12.05 -4.28 4.33
CA PRO A 154 11.28 -4.01 5.55
C PRO A 154 11.11 -2.51 5.84
N TYR A 155 12.15 -1.70 5.60
CA TYR A 155 12.07 -0.26 5.74
C TYR A 155 11.09 0.35 4.72
N LEU A 156 11.15 -0.08 3.47
CA LEU A 156 10.24 0.38 2.41
C LEU A 156 8.77 0.02 2.72
N VAL A 157 8.53 -1.17 3.28
CA VAL A 157 7.20 -1.59 3.75
C VAL A 157 6.68 -0.68 4.86
N ILE A 158 7.54 -0.32 5.83
CA ILE A 158 7.16 0.63 6.88
C ILE A 158 6.81 1.99 6.29
N LEU A 159 7.57 2.48 5.31
CA LEU A 159 7.25 3.73 4.62
C LEU A 159 5.90 3.66 3.90
N GLN A 160 5.63 2.57 3.20
CA GLN A 160 4.35 2.37 2.52
C GLN A 160 3.17 2.29 3.50
N LEU A 161 3.34 1.60 4.64
CA LEU A 161 2.35 1.57 5.72
C LEU A 161 2.07 2.99 6.25
N MET A 162 3.12 3.76 6.55
CA MET A 162 2.97 5.14 7.03
C MET A 162 2.21 6.01 6.02
N PHE A 163 2.56 5.92 4.73
CA PHE A 163 1.89 6.65 3.66
C PHE A 163 0.40 6.29 3.60
N THR A 164 0.09 4.99 3.56
CA THR A 164 -1.28 4.50 3.46
C THR A 164 -2.11 4.88 4.69
N ILE A 165 -1.58 4.71 5.91
CA ILE A 165 -2.26 5.07 7.15
C ILE A 165 -2.56 6.58 7.17
N GLY A 166 -1.60 7.41 6.77
CA GLY A 166 -1.79 8.85 6.70
C GLY A 166 -2.93 9.27 5.78
N LEU A 167 -3.01 8.66 4.59
CA LEU A 167 -4.13 8.89 3.66
C LEU A 167 -5.46 8.39 4.23
N VAL A 168 -5.47 7.19 4.80
CA VAL A 168 -6.68 6.56 5.32
C VAL A 168 -7.26 7.34 6.50
N TRP A 169 -6.45 7.92 7.37
CA TRP A 169 -6.95 8.80 8.44
C TRP A 169 -7.74 9.99 7.90
N VAL A 170 -7.31 10.58 6.78
CA VAL A 170 -8.05 11.65 6.14
C VAL A 170 -9.31 11.13 5.45
N LEU A 171 -9.15 10.11 4.60
CA LEU A 171 -10.21 9.60 3.74
C LEU A 171 -11.34 8.93 4.54
N SER A 172 -11.04 8.26 5.64
CA SER A 172 -12.07 7.62 6.46
C SER A 172 -13.03 8.62 7.11
N ILE A 173 -12.52 9.78 7.54
CA ILE A 173 -13.39 10.86 8.05
C ILE A 173 -14.18 11.51 6.92
N LEU A 174 -13.53 11.79 5.78
CA LEU A 174 -14.24 12.34 4.64
C LEU A 174 -15.36 11.40 4.14
N ASN A 175 -15.12 10.09 4.19
CA ASN A 175 -16.11 9.08 3.80
C ASN A 175 -17.31 8.98 4.77
N LEU A 176 -17.16 9.41 6.03
CA LEU A 176 -18.30 9.57 6.94
C LEU A 176 -19.22 10.71 6.51
N LEU A 177 -18.63 11.79 5.99
CA LEU A 177 -19.37 12.98 5.55
C LEU A 177 -19.98 12.79 4.15
N LEU A 178 -19.25 12.14 3.26
CA LEU A 178 -19.57 11.98 1.84
C LEU A 178 -19.36 10.53 1.43
N LYS A 179 -20.45 9.76 1.33
CA LYS A 179 -20.41 8.33 0.96
C LYS A 179 -19.85 8.07 -0.45
N ASP A 180 -19.89 9.08 -1.33
CA ASP A 180 -19.37 9.00 -2.69
C ASP A 180 -17.83 8.88 -2.73
N ILE A 181 -17.15 9.21 -1.62
CA ILE A 181 -15.70 9.04 -1.50
C ILE A 181 -15.28 7.60 -1.77
N GLN A 182 -16.02 6.62 -1.25
CA GLN A 182 -15.70 5.20 -1.43
C GLN A 182 -15.77 4.78 -2.92
N GLN A 183 -16.80 5.23 -3.64
CA GLN A 183 -16.95 4.89 -5.06
C GLN A 183 -15.90 5.61 -5.92
N SER A 184 -15.70 6.91 -5.65
CA SER A 184 -14.67 7.71 -6.32
C SER A 184 -13.28 7.13 -6.09
N LEU A 185 -12.98 6.64 -4.89
CA LEU A 185 -11.68 6.08 -4.53
C LEU A 185 -11.38 4.79 -5.32
N SER A 186 -12.37 3.93 -5.52
CA SER A 186 -12.20 2.73 -6.34
C SER A 186 -11.83 3.07 -7.79
N PHE A 187 -12.44 4.10 -8.36
CA PHE A 187 -12.07 4.61 -9.67
C PHE A 187 -10.68 5.25 -9.68
N ILE A 188 -10.37 6.07 -8.67
CA ILE A 188 -9.05 6.72 -8.54
C ILE A 188 -7.93 5.68 -8.41
N THR A 189 -8.11 4.63 -7.61
CA THR A 189 -7.11 3.58 -7.47
C THR A 189 -6.90 2.80 -8.77
N MET A 190 -7.95 2.58 -9.56
CA MET A 190 -7.83 2.00 -10.90
C MET A 190 -7.01 2.91 -11.83
N LEU A 191 -7.27 4.21 -11.85
CA LEU A 191 -6.49 5.17 -12.63
C LEU A 191 -5.04 5.23 -12.15
N LEU A 192 -4.80 5.25 -10.83
CA LEU A 192 -3.45 5.24 -10.26
C LEU A 192 -2.67 4.00 -10.66
N MET A 193 -3.31 2.83 -10.80
CA MET A 193 -2.66 1.62 -11.27
C MET A 193 -2.12 1.78 -12.70
N ILE A 194 -2.90 2.40 -13.58
CA ILE A 194 -2.50 2.63 -14.98
C ILE A 194 -1.41 3.69 -15.07
N VAL A 195 -1.51 4.75 -14.28
CA VAL A 195 -0.58 5.89 -14.27
C VAL A 195 0.74 5.53 -13.56
N SER A 196 0.72 4.60 -12.62
CA SER A 196 1.95 4.18 -11.93
C SER A 196 2.85 3.37 -12.88
N PRO A 197 4.19 3.57 -12.83
CA PRO A 197 5.14 2.93 -13.75
C PRO A 197 5.38 1.45 -13.40
N ILE A 198 4.29 0.66 -13.35
CA ILE A 198 4.31 -0.75 -12.97
C ILE A 198 4.89 -1.61 -14.09
N ALA A 199 4.40 -1.42 -15.32
CA ALA A 199 4.75 -2.26 -16.45
C ALA A 199 5.52 -1.52 -17.55
N TYR A 200 5.85 -0.26 -17.35
CA TYR A 200 6.61 0.56 -18.29
C TYR A 200 7.68 1.38 -17.58
N THR A 201 8.76 1.67 -18.29
CA THR A 201 9.86 2.50 -17.77
C THR A 201 9.63 3.99 -18.11
N PRO A 202 10.24 4.92 -17.35
CA PRO A 202 10.13 6.35 -17.68
C PRO A 202 10.63 6.72 -19.07
N SER A 203 11.52 5.90 -19.68
CA SER A 203 12.02 6.09 -21.04
C SER A 203 10.95 5.82 -22.11
N MET A 204 9.97 4.96 -21.81
CA MET A 204 8.86 4.64 -22.73
C MET A 204 7.77 5.70 -22.74
N VAL A 205 7.76 6.62 -21.76
CA VAL A 205 6.74 7.66 -21.63
C VAL A 205 7.12 8.90 -22.44
N PRO A 206 6.24 9.42 -23.31
CA PRO A 206 6.46 10.67 -24.05
C PRO A 206 6.79 11.84 -23.11
N ARG A 207 7.69 12.74 -23.53
CA ARG A 207 8.15 13.86 -22.67
C ARG A 207 7.00 14.68 -22.09
N ALA A 208 5.95 14.92 -22.89
CA ALA A 208 4.77 15.68 -22.47
C ALA A 208 3.97 15.02 -21.34
N LEU A 209 4.06 13.70 -21.16
CA LEU A 209 3.32 12.96 -20.14
C LEU A 209 4.17 12.56 -18.92
N LYS A 210 5.48 12.82 -18.95
CA LYS A 210 6.38 12.44 -17.85
C LYS A 210 6.00 13.08 -16.52
N PHE A 211 5.44 14.29 -16.54
CA PHE A 211 5.01 14.96 -15.32
C PHE A 211 3.99 14.14 -14.53
N ILE A 212 3.14 13.36 -15.19
CA ILE A 212 2.09 12.57 -14.54
C ILE A 212 2.73 11.49 -13.64
N ILE A 213 3.75 10.79 -14.13
CA ILE A 213 4.42 9.74 -13.36
C ILE A 213 5.29 10.31 -12.22
N TYR A 214 5.91 11.47 -12.43
CA TYR A 214 6.71 12.12 -11.38
C TYR A 214 5.85 12.83 -10.32
N PHE A 215 4.65 13.27 -10.68
CA PHE A 215 3.72 13.87 -9.73
C PHE A 215 2.96 12.83 -8.91
N ASN A 216 2.89 11.59 -9.39
CA ASN A 216 2.28 10.49 -8.66
C ASN A 216 3.19 10.04 -7.50
N PRO A 217 2.76 10.24 -6.23
CA PRO A 217 3.60 9.88 -5.09
C PRO A 217 3.89 8.39 -5.01
N PHE A 218 2.98 7.54 -5.49
CA PHE A 218 3.17 6.10 -5.47
C PHE A 218 4.24 5.60 -6.46
N SER A 219 4.56 6.37 -7.51
CA SER A 219 5.64 6.04 -8.44
C SER A 219 7.00 5.83 -7.76
N TYR A 220 7.28 6.58 -6.70
CA TYR A 220 8.53 6.48 -5.95
C TYR A 220 8.64 5.16 -5.18
N TYR A 221 7.52 4.60 -4.71
CA TYR A 221 7.49 3.26 -4.12
C TYR A 221 7.71 2.20 -5.18
N VAL A 222 7.00 2.29 -6.31
CA VAL A 222 7.15 1.36 -7.44
C VAL A 222 8.60 1.31 -7.91
N TRP A 223 9.20 2.46 -8.20
CA TRP A 223 10.61 2.53 -8.63
C TRP A 223 11.57 1.98 -7.57
N THR A 224 11.33 2.24 -6.29
CA THR A 224 12.20 1.72 -5.23
C THR A 224 12.12 0.20 -5.14
N TYR A 225 10.92 -0.40 -5.22
CA TYR A 225 10.78 -1.85 -5.28
C TYR A 225 11.46 -2.43 -6.53
N GLN A 226 11.27 -1.82 -7.70
CA GLN A 226 11.93 -2.24 -8.95
C GLN A 226 13.46 -2.12 -8.84
N ASP A 227 13.98 -1.04 -8.30
CA ASP A 227 15.42 -0.85 -8.09
C ASP A 227 16.00 -1.94 -7.17
N ILE A 228 15.31 -2.30 -6.12
CA ILE A 228 15.73 -3.35 -5.16
C ILE A 228 15.69 -4.74 -5.81
N PHE A 229 14.55 -5.13 -6.39
CA PHE A 229 14.34 -6.50 -6.84
C PHE A 229 14.95 -6.81 -8.21
N VAL A 230 15.01 -5.84 -9.13
CA VAL A 230 15.51 -6.06 -10.50
C VAL A 230 16.97 -5.67 -10.62
N TYR A 231 17.32 -4.49 -10.09
CA TYR A 231 18.66 -3.92 -10.30
C TYR A 231 19.60 -4.12 -9.10
N GLY A 232 19.09 -4.54 -7.95
CA GLY A 232 19.89 -4.78 -6.75
C GLY A 232 20.54 -3.53 -6.16
N ARG A 233 19.94 -2.37 -6.37
CA ARG A 233 20.46 -1.07 -5.96
C ARG A 233 19.42 -0.27 -5.17
N VAL A 234 19.91 0.74 -4.46
CA VAL A 234 19.08 1.73 -3.76
C VAL A 234 19.34 3.09 -4.37
N THR A 235 18.27 3.75 -4.80
CA THR A 235 18.35 5.07 -5.44
C THR A 235 17.78 6.16 -4.54
N GLN A 236 17.89 7.42 -4.96
CA GLN A 236 17.30 8.55 -4.24
C GLN A 236 15.77 8.50 -4.13
N ASN A 237 15.09 7.64 -4.89
CA ASN A 237 13.63 7.46 -4.80
C ASN A 237 13.17 7.09 -3.39
N ILE A 238 14.00 6.35 -2.63
CA ILE A 238 13.69 5.99 -1.25
C ILE A 238 13.66 7.21 -0.32
N LEU A 239 14.49 8.23 -0.56
CA LEU A 239 14.47 9.47 0.22
C LEU A 239 13.18 10.24 -0.03
N ILE A 240 12.74 10.31 -1.29
CA ILE A 240 11.48 10.95 -1.66
C ILE A 240 10.31 10.20 -1.03
N ALA A 241 10.29 8.86 -1.12
CA ALA A 241 9.28 8.03 -0.46
C ALA A 241 9.28 8.25 1.07
N THR A 242 10.44 8.40 1.70
CA THR A 242 10.56 8.69 3.14
C THR A 242 9.91 10.03 3.50
N ILE A 243 10.22 11.09 2.74
CA ILE A 243 9.65 12.42 2.96
C ILE A 243 8.13 12.38 2.79
N ILE A 244 7.66 11.79 1.68
CA ILE A 244 6.21 11.67 1.39
C ILE A 244 5.52 10.90 2.53
N SER A 245 6.07 9.76 2.95
CA SER A 245 5.50 8.96 4.05
C SER A 245 5.42 9.75 5.35
N ALA A 246 6.51 10.41 5.74
CA ALA A 246 6.58 11.16 6.99
C ALA A 246 5.58 12.34 7.00
N VAL A 247 5.50 13.08 5.89
CA VAL A 247 4.58 14.22 5.75
C VAL A 247 3.13 13.74 5.76
N THR A 248 2.80 12.70 4.96
CA THR A 248 1.42 12.19 4.85
C THR A 248 0.95 11.58 6.17
N PHE A 249 1.80 10.80 6.84
CA PHE A 249 1.50 10.18 8.12
C PHE A 249 1.20 11.21 9.21
N THR A 250 2.08 12.20 9.34
CA THR A 250 1.94 13.21 10.40
C THR A 250 0.81 14.20 10.13
N SER A 251 0.62 14.61 8.88
CA SER A 251 -0.49 15.50 8.51
C SER A 251 -1.84 14.78 8.61
N GLY A 252 -1.92 13.51 8.19
CA GLY A 252 -3.11 12.67 8.31
C GLY A 252 -3.54 12.47 9.76
N TYR A 253 -2.60 12.12 10.64
CA TYR A 253 -2.86 12.00 12.07
C TYR A 253 -3.40 13.29 12.70
N LYS A 254 -2.79 14.43 12.36
CA LYS A 254 -3.25 15.72 12.86
C LYS A 254 -4.64 16.08 12.36
N PHE A 255 -4.88 15.89 11.08
CA PHE A 255 -6.19 16.09 10.50
C PHE A 255 -7.23 15.24 11.24
N TYR A 256 -6.94 13.93 11.42
CA TYR A 256 -7.81 13.01 12.13
C TYR A 256 -8.12 13.49 13.54
N ASN A 257 -7.11 13.81 14.34
CA ASN A 257 -7.28 14.25 15.72
C ASN A 257 -8.06 15.57 15.85
N LYS A 258 -7.93 16.48 14.87
CA LYS A 258 -8.67 17.74 14.86
C LYS A 258 -10.14 17.51 14.51
N THR A 259 -10.44 16.54 13.66
CA THR A 259 -11.78 16.33 13.08
C THR A 259 -12.53 15.14 13.68
N LYS A 260 -11.90 14.29 14.49
CA LYS A 260 -12.55 13.08 15.04
C LYS A 260 -13.80 13.35 15.87
N LYS A 261 -14.01 14.57 16.38
CA LYS A 261 -15.24 14.97 17.07
C LYS A 261 -16.46 14.91 16.14
N VAL A 262 -16.27 15.20 14.86
CA VAL A 262 -17.30 15.13 13.83
C VAL A 262 -17.91 13.71 13.74
N PHE A 263 -17.13 12.69 14.04
CA PHE A 263 -17.63 11.31 14.08
C PHE A 263 -18.84 11.16 15.00
N TYR A 264 -18.78 11.75 16.20
CA TYR A 264 -19.85 11.63 17.21
C TYR A 264 -21.09 12.46 16.89
N GLU A 265 -20.98 13.43 15.95
CA GLU A 265 -22.10 14.25 15.48
C GLU A 265 -22.84 13.58 14.30
N PHE A 266 -22.14 12.78 13.48
CA PHE A 266 -22.68 12.14 12.28
C PHE A 266 -22.84 10.59 12.41
N ALA A 267 -22.41 10.03 13.52
CA ALA A 267 -22.58 8.62 13.84
C ALA A 267 -23.89 8.35 14.52
#